data_bca598e09834279e6c81460cd1b87cad
#
_entry.id   bca598e09834279e6c81460cd1b87cad
#
_cell.length_a   1.000
_cell.length_b   1.000
_cell.length_c   1.000
_cell.angle_alpha   90.00
_cell.angle_beta   90.00
_cell.angle_gamma   90.00
#
_symmetry.space_group_name_H-M   'P 1'
#
loop_
_entity.id
_entity.type
_entity.pdbx_description
1 polymer ?
#
loop_
_entity_poly.entity_id
_entity_poly.type
_entity_poly.pdbx_seq_one_letter_code
_entity_poly.pdbx_strand_id
1 'polypeptide(L)'
;MAINTLRGNLDGKGMRIALLASRFNGFVVDSLVGGAQSALVEHGVKEEDIDFISVPGALELSVVAETAASSGNYDAIVAAVSYTHLTLPTIYSV
;
A
#
# COMPACT_ATOMS: atom_id res chain seq x y z
N MET A 1 27.79 -18.31 17.20
CA MET A 1 26.69 -18.57 16.29
C MET A 1 26.45 -17.33 15.44
N ALA A 2 26.47 -17.49 14.13
CA ALA A 2 26.17 -16.39 13.25
C ALA A 2 24.66 -16.31 13.05
N ILE A 3 24.06 -15.22 13.44
CA ILE A 3 22.65 -14.96 13.21
C ILE A 3 22.57 -13.85 12.15
N ASN A 4 21.96 -14.17 11.04
CA ASN A 4 21.72 -13.15 10.03
C ASN A 4 20.53 -12.30 10.49
N THR A 5 20.83 -11.06 10.82
CA THR A 5 19.78 -10.10 11.19
C THR A 5 19.41 -9.33 9.92
N LEU A 6 18.19 -9.55 9.45
CA LEU A 6 17.66 -8.83 8.30
C LEU A 6 16.88 -7.63 8.82
N ARG A 7 17.36 -6.45 8.48
CA ARG A 7 16.68 -5.21 8.82
C ARG A 7 16.00 -4.67 7.59
N GLY A 8 14.76 -4.22 7.74
CA GLY A 8 14.07 -3.53 6.69
C GLY A 8 14.81 -2.25 6.34
N ASN A 9 14.91 -1.98 5.05
CA ASN A 9 15.43 -0.72 4.59
C ASN A 9 14.30 0.30 4.61
N LEU A 10 14.48 1.39 5.34
CA LEU A 10 13.50 2.45 5.48
C LEU A 10 13.58 3.49 4.36
N ASP A 11 14.47 3.28 3.38
CA ASP A 11 14.64 4.19 2.27
C ASP A 11 13.81 3.74 1.07
N GLY A 12 12.77 4.51 0.75
CA GLY A 12 11.89 4.27 -0.39
C GLY A 12 12.26 5.05 -1.64
N LYS A 13 13.44 5.64 -1.67
CA LYS A 13 13.87 6.46 -2.79
C LYS A 13 13.88 5.68 -4.10
N GLY A 14 13.19 6.22 -5.10
CA GLY A 14 13.10 5.59 -6.41
C GLY A 14 12.05 4.50 -6.53
N MET A 15 11.36 4.17 -5.45
CA MET A 15 10.29 3.16 -5.49
C MET A 15 9.00 3.74 -6.06
N ARG A 16 8.30 2.91 -6.82
CA ARG A 16 6.96 3.22 -7.33
C ARG A 16 5.95 2.37 -6.60
N ILE A 17 4.95 3.03 -6.04
CA ILE A 17 3.99 2.41 -5.14
C ILE A 17 2.58 2.59 -5.69
N ALA A 18 1.81 1.51 -5.70
CA ALA A 18 0.37 1.57 -5.90
C ALA A 18 -0.30 1.57 -4.54
N LEU A 19 -1.05 2.63 -4.25
CA LEU A 19 -1.80 2.75 -3.01
C LEU A 19 -3.27 2.53 -3.32
N LEU A 20 -3.80 1.38 -2.94
CA LEU A 20 -5.15 0.96 -3.22
C LEU A 20 -6.03 1.16 -1.99
N ALA A 21 -7.24 1.63 -2.19
CA ALA A 21 -8.17 1.85 -1.09
C ALA A 21 -9.56 1.36 -1.46
N SER A 22 -10.19 0.64 -0.52
CA SER A 22 -11.59 0.28 -0.61
C SER A 22 -12.45 1.47 -0.19
N ARG A 23 -13.56 1.70 -0.90
CA ARG A 23 -14.51 2.76 -0.54
C ARG A 23 -15.44 2.39 0.61
N PHE A 24 -15.45 1.13 0.99
CA PHE A 24 -16.24 0.70 2.14
C PHE A 24 -15.64 1.30 3.42
N ASN A 25 -16.49 1.90 4.26
CA ASN A 25 -16.05 2.66 5.43
C ASN A 25 -15.03 3.76 5.08
N GLY A 26 -15.39 4.60 4.11
CA GLY A 26 -14.51 5.61 3.53
C GLY A 26 -13.78 6.49 4.54
N PHE A 27 -14.44 6.87 5.65
CA PHE A 27 -13.81 7.69 6.68
C PHE A 27 -12.60 7.00 7.30
N VAL A 28 -12.74 5.71 7.63
CA VAL A 28 -11.65 4.92 8.22
C VAL A 28 -10.55 4.68 7.19
N VAL A 29 -10.95 4.32 5.97
CA VAL A 29 -10.00 4.07 4.89
C VAL A 29 -9.22 5.33 4.53
N ASP A 30 -9.86 6.49 4.52
CA ASP A 30 -9.19 7.76 4.26
C ASP A 30 -8.10 8.05 5.29
N SER A 31 -8.35 7.72 6.55
CA SER A 31 -7.33 7.86 7.60
C SER A 31 -6.15 6.93 7.37
N LEU A 32 -6.40 5.69 6.95
CA LEU A 32 -5.35 4.72 6.61
C LEU A 32 -4.53 5.19 5.43
N VAL A 33 -5.19 5.69 4.39
CA VAL A 33 -4.53 6.20 3.18
C VAL A 33 -3.65 7.39 3.52
N GLY A 34 -4.16 8.33 4.31
CA GLY A 34 -3.39 9.50 4.74
C GLY A 34 -2.14 9.10 5.52
N GLY A 35 -2.28 8.15 6.44
CA GLY A 35 -1.15 7.63 7.20
C GLY A 35 -0.13 6.92 6.34
N ALA A 36 -0.58 6.09 5.41
CA ALA A 36 0.29 5.37 4.49
C ALA A 36 1.05 6.33 3.57
N GLN A 37 0.35 7.30 3.01
CA GLN A 37 0.96 8.30 2.14
C GLN A 37 2.03 9.11 2.86
N SER A 38 1.73 9.55 4.08
CA SER A 38 2.69 10.30 4.90
C SER A 38 3.93 9.46 5.20
N ALA A 39 3.74 8.20 5.57
CA ALA A 39 4.85 7.30 5.86
C ALA A 39 5.74 7.07 4.64
N LEU A 40 5.13 6.86 3.46
CA LEU A 40 5.88 6.65 2.22
C LEU A 40 6.71 7.87 1.88
N VAL A 41 6.13 9.06 1.99
CA VAL A 41 6.86 10.31 1.70
C VAL A 41 7.98 10.53 2.70
N GLU A 42 7.76 10.26 3.99
CA GLU A 42 8.80 10.35 5.02
C GLU A 42 9.99 9.44 4.72
N HIS A 43 9.75 8.30 4.10
CA HIS A 43 10.80 7.34 3.76
C HIS A 43 11.36 7.52 2.36
N GLY A 44 11.09 8.63 1.72
CA GLY A 44 11.76 9.02 0.48
C GLY A 44 11.02 8.72 -0.81
N VAL A 45 9.80 8.17 -0.74
CA VAL A 45 8.98 7.96 -1.93
C VAL A 45 8.42 9.30 -2.38
N LYS A 46 8.59 9.62 -3.67
CA LYS A 46 8.04 10.86 -4.22
C LYS A 46 6.54 10.72 -4.41
N GLU A 47 5.80 11.78 -4.15
CA GLU A 47 4.35 11.78 -4.35
C GLU A 47 3.96 11.39 -5.77
N GLU A 48 4.73 11.83 -6.75
CA GLU A 48 4.49 11.50 -8.17
C GLU A 48 4.72 10.02 -8.50
N ASP A 49 5.40 9.28 -7.61
CA ASP A 49 5.63 7.84 -7.74
C ASP A 49 4.60 7.02 -6.98
N ILE A 50 3.60 7.65 -6.40
CA ILE A 50 2.50 6.99 -5.69
C ILE A 50 1.24 7.13 -6.53
N ASP A 51 0.73 6.00 -7.02
CA ASP A 51 -0.55 5.97 -7.73
C ASP A 51 -1.65 5.54 -6.76
N PHE A 52 -2.63 6.39 -6.59
CA PHE A 52 -3.78 6.11 -5.74
C PHE A 52 -4.90 5.51 -6.58
N ILE A 53 -5.39 4.34 -6.17
CA ILE A 53 -6.46 3.63 -6.86
C ILE A 53 -7.57 3.33 -5.87
N SER A 54 -8.76 3.88 -6.10
CA SER A 54 -9.93 3.63 -5.27
C SER A 54 -10.81 2.55 -5.91
N VAL A 55 -11.23 1.58 -5.12
CA VAL A 55 -12.09 0.48 -5.59
C VAL A 55 -13.33 0.37 -4.71
N PRO A 56 -14.45 -0.18 -5.25
CA PRO A 56 -15.71 -0.21 -4.51
C PRO A 56 -15.71 -1.08 -3.25
N GLY A 57 -15.02 -2.20 -3.27
CA GLY A 57 -15.04 -3.12 -2.15
C GLY A 57 -13.80 -3.98 -2.06
N ALA A 58 -13.77 -4.83 -1.02
CA ALA A 58 -12.58 -5.63 -0.72
C ALA A 58 -12.30 -6.69 -1.79
N LEU A 59 -13.34 -7.23 -2.42
CA LEU A 59 -13.19 -8.23 -3.49
C LEU A 59 -12.50 -7.62 -4.71
N GLU A 60 -12.97 -6.46 -5.12
CA GLU A 60 -12.39 -5.73 -6.23
C GLU A 60 -10.96 -5.29 -5.91
N LEU A 61 -10.70 -5.01 -4.63
CA LEU A 61 -9.36 -4.64 -4.18
C LEU A 61 -8.35 -5.76 -4.45
N SER A 62 -8.73 -7.01 -4.15
CA SER A 62 -7.89 -8.19 -4.44
C SER A 62 -7.53 -8.29 -5.90
N VAL A 63 -8.52 -8.14 -6.78
CA VAL A 63 -8.34 -8.25 -8.23
C VAL A 63 -7.43 -7.15 -8.74
N VAL A 64 -7.66 -5.91 -8.29
CA VAL A 64 -6.85 -4.77 -8.71
C VAL A 64 -5.43 -4.90 -8.18
N ALA A 65 -5.24 -5.37 -6.95
CA ALA A 65 -3.92 -5.59 -6.37
C ALA A 65 -3.13 -6.61 -7.20
N GLU A 66 -3.76 -7.72 -7.57
CA GLU A 66 -3.12 -8.74 -8.39
C GLU A 66 -2.73 -8.19 -9.77
N THR A 67 -3.63 -7.44 -10.39
CA THR A 67 -3.37 -6.83 -11.69
C THR A 67 -2.22 -5.83 -11.60
N ALA A 68 -2.21 -4.99 -10.58
CA ALA A 68 -1.13 -4.02 -10.38
C ALA A 68 0.21 -4.71 -10.12
N ALA A 69 0.21 -5.78 -9.32
CA ALA A 69 1.41 -6.55 -9.04
C ALA A 69 1.97 -7.19 -10.32
N SER A 70 1.09 -7.72 -11.16
CA SER A 70 1.48 -8.39 -12.40
C SER A 70 1.91 -7.43 -13.50
N SER A 71 1.58 -6.15 -13.38
CA SER A 71 1.89 -5.16 -14.41
C SER A 71 3.38 -4.87 -14.54
N GLY A 72 4.16 -5.08 -13.48
CA GLY A 72 5.57 -4.72 -13.45
C GLY A 72 5.83 -3.23 -13.29
N ASN A 73 4.80 -2.43 -13.06
CA ASN A 73 4.94 -0.97 -12.96
C ASN A 73 5.24 -0.48 -11.55
N TYR A 74 5.12 -1.37 -10.55
CA TYR A 74 5.25 -0.99 -9.14
C TYR A 74 6.23 -1.88 -8.41
N ASP A 75 6.93 -1.31 -7.46
CA ASP A 75 7.84 -2.04 -6.58
C ASP A 75 7.11 -2.65 -5.39
N ALA A 76 6.00 -2.04 -4.99
CA ALA A 76 5.16 -2.55 -3.92
C ALA A 76 3.74 -2.03 -4.07
N ILE A 77 2.80 -2.72 -3.44
CA ILE A 77 1.39 -2.36 -3.44
C ILE A 77 0.93 -2.29 -1.99
N VAL A 78 0.34 -1.17 -1.62
CA VAL A 78 -0.26 -0.97 -0.29
C VAL A 78 -1.76 -0.96 -0.46
N ALA A 79 -2.45 -1.84 0.25
CA ALA A 79 -3.90 -1.93 0.19
C ALA A 79 -4.50 -1.54 1.54
N ALA A 80 -5.33 -0.52 1.54
CA ALA A 80 -6.04 -0.05 2.71
C ALA A 80 -7.48 -0.54 2.68
N VAL A 81 -7.83 -1.40 3.63
CA VAL A 81 -9.16 -1.99 3.73
C VAL A 81 -9.72 -1.85 5.13
N SER A 82 -11.03 -1.77 5.22
CA SER A 82 -11.75 -1.81 6.49
C SER A 82 -12.86 -2.84 6.40
N TYR A 83 -12.88 -3.73 7.38
CA TYR A 83 -13.99 -4.66 7.57
C TYR A 83 -14.78 -4.25 8.79
N THR A 84 -15.96 -4.85 8.98
CA THR A 84 -16.85 -4.49 10.08
C THR A 84 -16.16 -4.53 11.44
N HIS A 85 -15.23 -5.46 11.63
CA HIS A 85 -14.54 -5.64 12.92
C HIS A 85 -13.03 -5.54 12.82
N LEU A 86 -12.51 -5.21 11.67
CA LEU A 86 -11.07 -5.20 11.45
C LEU A 86 -10.70 -4.13 10.44
N THR A 87 -9.69 -3.36 10.79
CA THR A 87 -9.11 -2.35 9.91
C THR A 87 -7.60 -2.54 9.91
N LEU A 88 -7.02 -2.75 8.74
CA LEU A 88 -5.57 -2.90 8.63
C LEU A 88 -5.07 -2.52 7.24
N PRO A 89 -3.86 -1.96 7.17
CA PRO A 89 -3.15 -1.84 5.90
C PRO A 89 -2.48 -3.17 5.56
N THR A 90 -2.44 -3.49 4.29
CA THR A 90 -1.75 -4.68 3.80
C THR A 90 -0.78 -4.25 2.70
N ILE A 91 0.45 -4.76 2.77
CA ILE A 91 1.49 -4.44 1.81
C ILE A 91 1.87 -5.69 1.04
N TYR A 92 1.83 -5.60 -0.28
CA TYR A 92 2.27 -6.66 -1.17
C TYR A 92 3.55 -6.21 -1.88
N SER A 93 4.60 -7.02 -1.79
CA SER A 93 5.84 -6.79 -2.56
C SER A 93 5.78 -7.51 -3.89
N VAL A 94 6.26 -6.88 -4.91
CA VAL A 94 6.33 -7.43 -6.27
C VAL A 94 7.75 -7.58 -6.78
#